data_a2fc1409e6f0f48b823df089e9bff64e
#
_entry.id   a2fc1409e6f0f48b823df089e9bff64e
#
_cell.length_a   1.000
_cell.length_b   1.000
_cell.length_c   1.000
_cell.angle_alpha   90.00
_cell.angle_beta   90.00
_cell.angle_gamma   90.00
#
_symmetry.space_group_name_H-M   'P 1'
#
loop_
_entity.id
_entity.type
_entity.pdbx_description
1 polymer ?
#
loop_
_entity_poly.entity_id
_entity_poly.type
_entity_poly.pdbx_seq_one_letter_code
_entity_poly.pdbx_strand_id
1 'polypeptide(L)'
;MEKAVAVILILSLCFMPVQIQAKSVTSGTDNNGNKWTYHTSTKTLTFTGNKAISDFTMNGHDREPSWYRWSNKTEHIVIEEGITGIGRNAFADFVNAKTVVLPDSVKVIGEDAFENNQSLRTIKIPDGVAKIGNGAFAGCEKLKSIILPPKVKQVGSFAFCENVSEMIFPGTTSAMESSILSGCYSITKVVLPPKIKEIKKYDFYNCKNLKKLTIPKSVKTVSMSAFAGSGLKKIVLPENVTTIKNGDAGRKVFKYIKGINYPTKNLRVIEIHSKKIKSIQKNSFSGLSSKVVIKVPKSTKKKYTNMLRKSGLSKKVKICSNDEVKTPW
;
A
#
# COMPACT_ATOMS: atom_id res chain seq x y z
N MET A 1 14.11 17.92 -23.27
CA MET A 1 14.24 17.12 -24.50
C MET A 1 14.78 15.69 -24.26
N GLU A 2 14.87 15.19 -23.02
CA GLU A 2 15.42 13.85 -22.70
C GLU A 2 14.37 12.76 -22.38
N LYS A 3 13.07 13.06 -22.47
CA LYS A 3 12.01 12.08 -22.17
C LYS A 3 11.49 11.29 -23.38
N ALA A 4 11.94 11.66 -24.60
CA ALA A 4 11.50 11.01 -25.84
C ALA A 4 12.41 9.86 -26.30
N VAL A 5 13.63 9.74 -25.77
CA VAL A 5 14.65 8.80 -26.27
C VAL A 5 14.44 7.36 -25.77
N ALA A 6 13.86 7.17 -24.60
CA ALA A 6 13.67 5.83 -24.02
C ALA A 6 12.56 5.01 -24.69
N VAL A 7 11.58 5.66 -25.32
CA VAL A 7 10.48 4.97 -26.02
C VAL A 7 10.88 4.59 -27.46
N ILE A 8 11.78 5.35 -28.07
CA ILE A 8 12.22 5.13 -29.46
C ILE A 8 13.19 3.95 -29.58
N LEU A 9 13.98 3.64 -28.54
CA LEU A 9 14.91 2.50 -28.58
C LEU A 9 14.19 1.12 -28.52
N ILE A 10 12.96 1.04 -28.03
CA ILE A 10 12.17 -0.21 -28.02
C ILE A 10 11.50 -0.43 -29.39
N LEU A 11 11.18 0.64 -30.11
CA LEU A 11 10.56 0.56 -31.44
C LEU A 11 11.55 0.36 -32.58
N SER A 12 12.81 0.74 -32.42
CA SER A 12 13.82 0.57 -33.50
C SER A 12 14.41 -0.83 -33.61
N LEU A 13 14.17 -1.70 -32.62
CA LEU A 13 14.56 -3.12 -32.68
C LEU A 13 13.57 -4.00 -33.46
N CYS A 14 12.44 -3.45 -33.92
CA CYS A 14 11.42 -4.20 -34.67
C CYS A 14 11.64 -4.23 -36.19
N PHE A 15 12.66 -3.58 -36.73
CA PHE A 15 12.87 -3.49 -38.19
C PHE A 15 14.23 -4.01 -38.69
N MET A 16 14.72 -5.12 -38.15
CA MET A 16 15.74 -5.88 -38.87
C MET A 16 15.12 -7.19 -39.38
N PRO A 17 15.18 -7.50 -40.67
CA PRO A 17 14.77 -8.80 -41.18
C PRO A 17 15.86 -9.82 -40.82
N VAL A 18 15.90 -10.26 -39.61
CA VAL A 18 16.62 -11.48 -39.25
C VAL A 18 15.63 -12.61 -39.47
N GLN A 19 15.96 -13.56 -40.35
CA GLN A 19 15.32 -14.85 -40.41
C GLN A 19 15.46 -15.54 -39.05
N ILE A 20 14.59 -15.23 -38.13
CA ILE A 20 14.49 -15.91 -36.86
C ILE A 20 13.54 -17.09 -37.06
N GLN A 21 14.10 -18.28 -36.93
CA GLN A 21 13.38 -19.54 -36.93
C GLN A 21 12.04 -19.40 -36.15
N ALA A 22 10.95 -19.75 -36.80
CA ALA A 22 9.57 -19.73 -36.28
C ALA A 22 9.40 -20.77 -35.17
N LYS A 23 10.11 -20.64 -34.06
CA LYS A 23 9.93 -21.45 -32.85
C LYS A 23 9.98 -20.53 -31.67
N SER A 24 8.82 -19.99 -31.28
CA SER A 24 8.65 -19.63 -29.87
C SER A 24 7.62 -18.53 -29.60
N VAL A 25 6.59 -18.42 -30.38
CA VAL A 25 5.41 -17.61 -30.02
C VAL A 25 4.32 -18.55 -29.57
N THR A 26 3.86 -18.40 -28.35
CA THR A 26 2.65 -19.06 -27.84
C THR A 26 1.57 -18.03 -27.67
N SER A 27 0.35 -18.33 -28.05
CA SER A 27 -0.77 -17.40 -27.99
C SER A 27 -2.03 -18.07 -27.45
N GLY A 28 -3.01 -17.26 -27.10
CA GLY A 28 -4.31 -17.68 -26.68
C GLY A 28 -5.26 -16.49 -26.50
N THR A 29 -6.39 -16.75 -25.87
CA THR A 29 -7.36 -15.73 -25.51
C THR A 29 -7.68 -15.81 -24.03
N ASP A 30 -8.05 -14.67 -23.43
CA ASP A 30 -8.66 -14.64 -22.11
C ASP A 30 -10.17 -14.92 -22.17
N ASN A 31 -10.84 -15.02 -21.03
CA ASN A 31 -12.28 -15.29 -20.97
C ASN A 31 -13.13 -14.15 -21.54
N ASN A 32 -12.59 -12.95 -21.69
CA ASN A 32 -13.25 -11.79 -22.29
C ASN A 32 -12.96 -11.66 -23.80
N GLY A 33 -12.17 -12.58 -24.37
CA GLY A 33 -11.83 -12.62 -25.79
C GLY A 33 -10.66 -11.72 -26.19
N ASN A 34 -9.93 -11.11 -25.24
CA ASN A 34 -8.67 -10.44 -25.54
C ASN A 34 -7.62 -11.48 -25.92
N LYS A 35 -6.78 -11.17 -26.90
CA LYS A 35 -5.70 -12.05 -27.33
C LYS A 35 -4.46 -11.81 -26.48
N TRP A 36 -3.69 -12.86 -26.20
CA TRP A 36 -2.36 -12.74 -25.61
C TRP A 36 -1.35 -13.52 -26.44
N THR A 37 -0.10 -13.04 -26.42
CA THR A 37 1.05 -13.70 -27.06
C THR A 37 2.23 -13.67 -26.11
N TYR A 38 2.97 -14.78 -26.06
CA TYR A 38 4.23 -14.85 -25.34
C TYR A 38 5.39 -15.12 -26.32
N HIS A 39 6.37 -14.25 -26.32
CA HIS A 39 7.59 -14.33 -27.11
C HIS A 39 8.73 -14.83 -26.24
N THR A 40 9.20 -16.07 -26.45
CA THR A 40 10.23 -16.68 -25.61
C THR A 40 11.61 -16.01 -25.76
N SER A 41 11.95 -15.49 -26.93
CA SER A 41 13.23 -14.81 -27.20
C SER A 41 13.36 -13.49 -26.43
N THR A 42 12.26 -12.73 -26.35
CA THR A 42 12.22 -11.44 -25.64
C THR A 42 11.62 -11.56 -24.25
N LYS A 43 11.12 -12.75 -23.86
CA LYS A 43 10.41 -13.02 -22.61
C LYS A 43 9.27 -12.04 -22.37
N THR A 44 8.57 -11.65 -23.42
CA THR A 44 7.52 -10.64 -23.42
C THR A 44 6.14 -11.29 -23.54
N LEU A 45 5.26 -10.96 -22.62
CA LEU A 45 3.85 -11.30 -22.66
C LEU A 45 3.06 -10.06 -23.06
N THR A 46 2.36 -10.13 -24.20
CA THR A 46 1.61 -9.01 -24.78
C THR A 46 0.12 -9.33 -24.80
N PHE A 47 -0.72 -8.35 -24.45
CA PHE A 47 -2.19 -8.42 -24.56
C PHE A 47 -2.71 -7.39 -25.54
N THR A 48 -3.63 -7.83 -26.40
CA THR A 48 -4.34 -7.00 -27.37
C THR A 48 -5.85 -7.25 -27.26
N GLY A 49 -6.66 -6.23 -27.46
CA GLY A 49 -8.12 -6.35 -27.37
C GLY A 49 -8.78 -5.02 -27.03
N ASN A 50 -10.07 -5.07 -26.70
CA ASN A 50 -10.87 -3.89 -26.43
C ASN A 50 -11.74 -4.00 -25.16
N LYS A 51 -11.47 -4.99 -24.30
CA LYS A 51 -12.15 -5.22 -23.03
C LYS A 51 -11.16 -5.24 -21.87
N ALA A 52 -11.65 -5.28 -20.64
CA ALA A 52 -10.79 -5.58 -19.51
C ALA A 52 -10.23 -7.01 -19.62
N ILE A 53 -9.00 -7.22 -19.18
CA ILE A 53 -8.44 -8.57 -18.96
C ILE A 53 -9.28 -9.23 -17.87
N SER A 54 -9.57 -10.52 -18.04
CA SER A 54 -10.46 -11.27 -17.15
C SER A 54 -9.94 -11.37 -15.73
N ASP A 55 -10.89 -11.52 -14.78
CA ASP A 55 -10.59 -11.90 -13.39
C ASP A 55 -10.24 -13.38 -13.28
N PHE A 56 -9.34 -13.70 -12.37
CA PHE A 56 -8.99 -15.08 -12.01
C PHE A 56 -9.03 -15.29 -10.50
N THR A 57 -9.30 -16.55 -10.11
CA THR A 57 -9.21 -16.98 -8.71
C THR A 57 -8.03 -17.91 -8.55
N MET A 58 -7.18 -17.65 -7.56
CA MET A 58 -5.98 -18.47 -7.26
C MET A 58 -6.30 -19.65 -6.32
N ASN A 59 -7.49 -20.18 -6.34
CA ASN A 59 -7.98 -21.23 -5.40
C ASN A 59 -7.54 -22.65 -5.73
N GLY A 60 -6.47 -22.86 -6.49
CA GLY A 60 -5.88 -24.19 -6.71
C GLY A 60 -6.71 -25.21 -7.48
N HIS A 61 -7.98 -24.94 -7.81
CA HIS A 61 -8.88 -25.86 -8.50
C HIS A 61 -9.60 -25.26 -9.71
N ASP A 62 -9.67 -23.93 -9.87
CA ASP A 62 -10.32 -23.29 -11.01
C ASP A 62 -9.37 -22.34 -11.73
N ARG A 63 -8.77 -22.89 -12.77
CA ARG A 63 -8.20 -22.23 -13.95
C ARG A 63 -7.35 -20.99 -13.67
N GLU A 64 -6.10 -21.24 -13.33
CA GLU A 64 -5.05 -20.27 -13.60
C GLU A 64 -5.21 -19.73 -15.04
N PRO A 65 -4.92 -18.42 -15.27
CA PRO A 65 -4.93 -17.91 -16.63
C PRO A 65 -4.06 -18.75 -17.55
N SER A 66 -4.50 -18.99 -18.76
CA SER A 66 -3.75 -19.83 -19.72
C SER A 66 -2.33 -19.34 -19.98
N TRP A 67 -2.03 -18.05 -19.72
CA TRP A 67 -0.70 -17.44 -19.78
C TRP A 67 0.10 -17.58 -18.49
N TYR A 68 -0.49 -18.02 -17.36
CA TYR A 68 0.19 -18.15 -16.06
C TYR A 68 1.40 -19.10 -16.11
N ARG A 69 1.37 -20.13 -16.96
CA ARG A 69 2.51 -21.01 -17.23
C ARG A 69 3.79 -20.26 -17.62
N TRP A 70 3.68 -19.00 -18.00
CA TRP A 70 4.80 -18.12 -18.36
C TRP A 70 5.21 -17.17 -17.24
N SER A 71 4.54 -17.19 -16.09
CA SER A 71 4.78 -16.27 -14.97
C SER A 71 6.25 -16.23 -14.55
N ASN A 72 6.87 -17.40 -14.38
CA ASN A 72 8.30 -17.52 -13.99
C ASN A 72 9.29 -17.24 -15.12
N LYS A 73 8.83 -17.02 -16.36
CA LYS A 73 9.69 -16.78 -17.53
C LYS A 73 9.52 -15.37 -18.09
N THR A 74 8.42 -14.70 -17.76
CA THR A 74 8.11 -13.36 -18.28
C THR A 74 8.99 -12.32 -17.61
N GLU A 75 9.67 -11.50 -18.42
CA GLU A 75 10.41 -10.32 -17.95
C GLU A 75 9.70 -9.01 -18.29
N HIS A 76 8.88 -9.02 -19.34
CA HIS A 76 8.16 -7.85 -19.82
C HIS A 76 6.69 -8.16 -20.04
N ILE A 77 5.80 -7.33 -19.51
CA ILE A 77 4.35 -7.37 -19.73
C ILE A 77 3.97 -6.12 -20.50
N VAL A 78 3.32 -6.30 -21.65
CA VAL A 78 2.86 -5.19 -22.51
C VAL A 78 1.35 -5.33 -22.70
N ILE A 79 0.62 -4.32 -22.26
CA ILE A 79 -0.81 -4.20 -22.49
C ILE A 79 -1.00 -3.13 -23.55
N GLU A 80 -1.62 -3.48 -24.65
CA GLU A 80 -1.82 -2.56 -25.77
C GLU A 80 -3.09 -1.72 -25.62
N GLU A 81 -3.14 -0.62 -26.38
CA GLU A 81 -4.27 0.31 -26.39
C GLU A 81 -5.56 -0.42 -26.78
N GLY A 82 -6.68 -0.03 -26.13
CA GLY A 82 -7.99 -0.68 -26.23
C GLY A 82 -8.34 -1.53 -25.00
N ILE A 83 -7.38 -2.13 -24.32
CA ILE A 83 -7.62 -2.84 -23.04
C ILE A 83 -8.08 -1.82 -21.99
N THR A 84 -9.26 -2.06 -21.40
CA THR A 84 -9.93 -1.09 -20.52
C THR A 84 -9.69 -1.31 -19.03
N GLY A 85 -9.14 -2.47 -18.66
CA GLY A 85 -8.83 -2.78 -17.26
C GLY A 85 -7.99 -4.04 -17.12
N ILE A 86 -7.40 -4.19 -15.94
CA ILE A 86 -6.63 -5.37 -15.54
C ILE A 86 -7.46 -6.13 -14.53
N GLY A 87 -7.77 -7.39 -14.79
CA GLY A 87 -8.57 -8.23 -13.91
C GLY A 87 -7.87 -8.61 -12.62
N ARG A 88 -8.63 -9.15 -11.68
CA ARG A 88 -8.11 -9.73 -10.42
C ARG A 88 -7.11 -10.84 -10.75
N ASN A 89 -5.99 -10.86 -10.02
CA ASN A 89 -4.91 -11.86 -10.13
C ASN A 89 -4.34 -12.04 -11.55
N ALA A 90 -4.64 -11.16 -12.52
CA ALA A 90 -4.28 -11.36 -13.92
C ALA A 90 -2.78 -11.57 -14.13
N PHE A 91 -1.95 -10.94 -13.33
CA PHE A 91 -0.48 -11.04 -13.37
C PHE A 91 0.12 -11.24 -11.96
N ALA A 92 -0.62 -11.86 -11.03
CA ALA A 92 -0.06 -12.22 -9.73
C ALA A 92 1.09 -13.24 -9.91
N ASP A 93 2.13 -13.14 -9.04
CA ASP A 93 3.29 -14.02 -9.00
C ASP A 93 4.16 -14.03 -10.28
N PHE A 94 4.12 -12.96 -11.07
CA PHE A 94 5.08 -12.76 -12.17
C PHE A 94 6.42 -12.27 -11.61
N VAL A 95 7.05 -13.09 -10.77
CA VAL A 95 8.20 -12.74 -9.93
C VAL A 95 9.41 -12.18 -10.68
N ASN A 96 9.55 -12.53 -11.95
CA ASN A 96 10.64 -12.08 -12.81
C ASN A 96 10.26 -10.88 -13.70
N ALA A 97 9.01 -10.43 -13.69
CA ALA A 97 8.58 -9.28 -14.48
C ALA A 97 9.29 -8.00 -14.02
N LYS A 98 10.09 -7.43 -14.92
CA LYS A 98 10.91 -6.23 -14.69
C LYS A 98 10.17 -4.95 -15.09
N THR A 99 9.32 -5.05 -16.11
CA THR A 99 8.57 -3.93 -16.66
C THR A 99 7.13 -4.32 -16.97
N VAL A 100 6.22 -3.38 -16.71
CA VAL A 100 4.81 -3.45 -17.11
C VAL A 100 4.47 -2.16 -17.84
N VAL A 101 3.95 -2.27 -19.05
CA VAL A 101 3.45 -1.15 -19.85
C VAL A 101 1.92 -1.22 -19.85
N LEU A 102 1.28 -0.14 -19.39
CA LEU A 102 -0.17 0.02 -19.35
C LEU A 102 -0.59 1.15 -20.31
N PRO A 103 -1.60 0.94 -21.15
CA PRO A 103 -2.11 1.97 -22.05
C PRO A 103 -3.04 2.96 -21.36
N ASP A 104 -3.29 4.12 -21.99
CA ASP A 104 -4.17 5.15 -21.42
C ASP A 104 -5.66 4.76 -21.40
N SER A 105 -6.04 3.71 -22.12
CA SER A 105 -7.38 3.11 -22.08
C SER A 105 -7.71 2.44 -20.76
N VAL A 106 -6.73 2.02 -19.94
CA VAL A 106 -6.96 1.35 -18.66
C VAL A 106 -7.61 2.30 -17.64
N LYS A 107 -8.73 1.88 -17.05
CA LYS A 107 -9.51 2.64 -16.05
C LYS A 107 -9.50 2.00 -14.65
N VAL A 108 -9.27 0.69 -14.59
CA VAL A 108 -9.29 -0.08 -13.34
C VAL A 108 -8.13 -1.06 -13.32
N ILE A 109 -7.45 -1.15 -12.19
CA ILE A 109 -6.50 -2.23 -11.86
C ILE A 109 -7.17 -3.06 -10.77
N GLY A 110 -7.36 -4.35 -11.02
CA GLY A 110 -8.07 -5.29 -10.14
C GLY A 110 -7.33 -5.61 -8.86
N GLU A 111 -8.00 -6.36 -7.99
CA GLU A 111 -7.41 -6.90 -6.75
C GLU A 111 -6.28 -7.87 -7.10
N ASP A 112 -5.16 -7.79 -6.40
CA ASP A 112 -3.97 -8.64 -6.54
C ASP A 112 -3.42 -8.72 -7.98
N ALA A 113 -3.78 -7.76 -8.85
CA ALA A 113 -3.50 -7.80 -10.29
C ALA A 113 -2.00 -7.97 -10.63
N PHE A 114 -1.12 -7.41 -9.83
CA PHE A 114 0.34 -7.52 -9.93
C PHE A 114 0.96 -7.91 -8.58
N GLU A 115 0.21 -8.63 -7.73
CA GLU A 115 0.75 -9.12 -6.46
C GLU A 115 2.02 -9.93 -6.69
N ASN A 116 3.01 -9.81 -5.80
CA ASN A 116 4.29 -10.54 -5.81
C ASN A 116 5.11 -10.38 -7.11
N ASN A 117 4.95 -9.30 -7.85
CA ASN A 117 5.86 -8.97 -8.95
C ASN A 117 7.19 -8.44 -8.39
N GLN A 118 7.96 -9.31 -7.75
CA GLN A 118 9.14 -8.96 -6.93
C GLN A 118 10.23 -8.24 -7.71
N SER A 119 10.35 -8.48 -9.02
CA SER A 119 11.37 -7.86 -9.87
C SER A 119 10.93 -6.54 -10.49
N LEU A 120 9.65 -6.14 -10.36
CA LEU A 120 9.12 -4.90 -10.92
C LEU A 120 9.76 -3.68 -10.26
N ARG A 121 10.43 -2.84 -11.05
CA ARG A 121 11.20 -1.68 -10.54
C ARG A 121 10.44 -0.37 -10.63
N THR A 122 9.67 -0.21 -11.70
CA THR A 122 8.89 0.99 -12.00
C THR A 122 7.62 0.60 -12.73
N ILE A 123 6.55 1.36 -12.52
CA ILE A 123 5.32 1.26 -13.30
C ILE A 123 4.73 2.66 -13.46
N LYS A 124 4.31 2.99 -14.67
CA LYS A 124 3.49 4.18 -14.93
C LYS A 124 2.03 3.76 -14.89
N ILE A 125 1.27 4.26 -13.92
CA ILE A 125 -0.18 4.07 -13.88
C ILE A 125 -0.82 5.18 -14.72
N PRO A 126 -1.66 4.84 -15.71
CA PRO A 126 -2.31 5.84 -16.57
C PRO A 126 -3.20 6.82 -15.78
N ASP A 127 -3.25 8.07 -16.23
CA ASP A 127 -4.01 9.15 -15.56
C ASP A 127 -5.53 8.91 -15.52
N GLY A 128 -6.01 8.03 -16.40
CA GLY A 128 -7.41 7.62 -16.46
C GLY A 128 -7.85 6.63 -15.38
N VAL A 129 -6.91 6.02 -14.63
CA VAL A 129 -7.22 5.00 -13.64
C VAL A 129 -7.94 5.62 -12.43
N ALA A 130 -9.16 5.15 -12.17
CA ALA A 130 -10.01 5.61 -11.07
C ALA A 130 -9.99 4.70 -9.84
N LYS A 131 -9.60 3.43 -10.02
CA LYS A 131 -9.56 2.42 -8.95
C LYS A 131 -8.32 1.54 -9.08
N ILE A 132 -7.64 1.34 -7.95
CA ILE A 132 -6.59 0.34 -7.75
C ILE A 132 -7.09 -0.61 -6.68
N GLY A 133 -7.20 -1.90 -7.02
CA GLY A 133 -7.72 -2.95 -6.15
C GLY A 133 -6.82 -3.24 -4.95
N ASN A 134 -7.37 -3.95 -3.97
CA ASN A 134 -6.59 -4.35 -2.80
C ASN A 134 -5.45 -5.28 -3.24
N GLY A 135 -4.26 -5.13 -2.64
CA GLY A 135 -3.10 -5.97 -2.98
C GLY A 135 -2.55 -5.81 -4.40
N ALA A 136 -3.12 -4.94 -5.23
CA ALA A 136 -2.76 -4.84 -6.66
C ALA A 136 -1.25 -4.76 -6.94
N PHE A 137 -0.47 -4.26 -6.02
CA PHE A 137 1.00 -4.19 -6.07
C PHE A 137 1.66 -4.71 -4.80
N ALA A 138 0.93 -5.46 -3.95
CA ALA A 138 1.51 -6.02 -2.74
C ALA A 138 2.68 -6.96 -3.10
N GLY A 139 3.76 -6.94 -2.31
CA GLY A 139 4.94 -7.77 -2.57
C GLY A 139 5.77 -7.36 -3.79
N CYS A 140 5.53 -6.19 -4.39
CA CYS A 140 6.42 -5.64 -5.42
C CYS A 140 7.70 -5.09 -4.74
N GLU A 141 8.53 -5.99 -4.24
CA GLU A 141 9.67 -5.67 -3.36
C GLU A 141 10.64 -4.67 -3.98
N LYS A 142 10.95 -4.79 -5.29
CA LYS A 142 11.92 -3.92 -5.98
C LYS A 142 11.33 -2.63 -6.51
N LEU A 143 10.02 -2.39 -6.34
CA LEU A 143 9.37 -1.16 -6.78
C LEU A 143 9.91 0.03 -5.99
N LYS A 144 10.57 0.97 -6.69
CA LYS A 144 11.24 2.13 -6.06
C LYS A 144 10.32 3.33 -5.89
N SER A 145 9.43 3.52 -6.84
CA SER A 145 8.49 4.63 -6.86
C SER A 145 7.19 4.23 -7.53
N ILE A 146 6.10 4.80 -7.08
CA ILE A 146 4.80 4.70 -7.72
C ILE A 146 4.12 6.06 -7.66
N ILE A 147 3.64 6.52 -8.81
CA ILE A 147 2.89 7.78 -8.91
C ILE A 147 1.43 7.41 -9.09
N LEU A 148 0.62 7.77 -8.10
CA LEU A 148 -0.81 7.56 -8.16
C LEU A 148 -1.47 8.59 -9.07
N PRO A 149 -2.36 8.18 -9.99
CA PRO A 149 -2.99 9.08 -10.94
C PRO A 149 -3.95 10.05 -10.26
N PRO A 150 -4.13 11.27 -10.81
CA PRO A 150 -4.89 12.33 -10.14
C PRO A 150 -6.38 12.02 -9.98
N LYS A 151 -6.93 11.10 -10.76
CA LYS A 151 -8.34 10.71 -10.72
C LYS A 151 -8.65 9.53 -9.79
N VAL A 152 -7.65 8.89 -9.19
CA VAL A 152 -7.87 7.70 -8.37
C VAL A 152 -8.68 8.03 -7.11
N LYS A 153 -9.80 7.35 -6.93
CA LYS A 153 -10.73 7.50 -5.80
C LYS A 153 -10.56 6.41 -4.75
N GLN A 154 -10.23 5.19 -5.19
CA GLN A 154 -10.03 4.03 -4.33
C GLN A 154 -8.64 3.45 -4.55
N VAL A 155 -7.92 3.25 -3.45
CA VAL A 155 -6.55 2.76 -3.47
C VAL A 155 -6.43 1.59 -2.51
N GLY A 156 -6.03 0.45 -3.05
CA GLY A 156 -5.72 -0.76 -2.30
C GLY A 156 -4.33 -0.77 -1.69
N SER A 157 -4.03 -1.84 -0.99
CA SER A 157 -2.77 -2.01 -0.25
C SER A 157 -1.55 -2.15 -1.18
N PHE A 158 -0.45 -1.51 -0.77
CA PHE A 158 0.91 -1.67 -1.29
C PHE A 158 1.81 -2.39 -0.26
N ALA A 159 1.24 -3.30 0.51
CA ALA A 159 2.00 -4.01 1.53
C ALA A 159 3.24 -4.68 0.93
N PHE A 160 4.35 -4.65 1.68
CA PHE A 160 5.63 -5.26 1.29
C PHE A 160 6.28 -4.69 0.01
N CYS A 161 5.91 -3.47 -0.41
CA CYS A 161 6.70 -2.71 -1.36
C CYS A 161 7.93 -2.14 -0.64
N GLU A 162 8.92 -2.99 -0.39
CA GLU A 162 10.00 -2.74 0.56
C GLU A 162 10.91 -1.56 0.18
N ASN A 163 11.03 -1.29 -1.13
CA ASN A 163 11.91 -0.25 -1.67
C ASN A 163 11.21 1.07 -2.01
N VAL A 164 9.89 1.16 -1.87
CA VAL A 164 9.17 2.44 -2.05
C VAL A 164 9.57 3.41 -0.95
N SER A 165 10.13 4.57 -1.33
CA SER A 165 10.61 5.59 -0.40
C SER A 165 9.61 6.70 -0.09
N GLU A 166 8.67 6.94 -1.00
CA GLU A 166 7.66 7.99 -0.89
C GLU A 166 6.31 7.52 -1.44
N MET A 167 5.22 7.91 -0.76
CA MET A 167 3.85 7.71 -1.22
C MET A 167 3.03 8.98 -1.02
N ILE A 168 2.53 9.52 -2.13
CA ILE A 168 1.65 10.69 -2.14
C ILE A 168 0.29 10.28 -2.69
N PHE A 169 -0.73 10.31 -1.82
CA PHE A 169 -2.10 10.03 -2.23
C PHE A 169 -2.76 11.31 -2.79
N PRO A 170 -3.38 11.25 -3.97
CA PRO A 170 -4.10 12.39 -4.54
C PRO A 170 -5.24 12.87 -3.63
N GLY A 171 -5.55 14.15 -3.73
CA GLY A 171 -6.66 14.76 -2.97
C GLY A 171 -8.05 14.20 -3.33
N THR A 172 -8.17 13.55 -4.48
CA THR A 172 -9.36 12.84 -4.96
C THR A 172 -9.60 11.51 -4.24
N THR A 173 -8.55 10.90 -3.67
CA THR A 173 -8.66 9.62 -2.96
C THR A 173 -9.56 9.77 -1.73
N SER A 174 -10.64 9.00 -1.70
CA SER A 174 -11.63 9.00 -0.61
C SER A 174 -11.70 7.68 0.14
N ALA A 175 -11.19 6.60 -0.44
CA ALA A 175 -11.16 5.28 0.16
C ALA A 175 -9.76 4.65 0.01
N MET A 176 -9.25 4.15 1.13
CA MET A 176 -8.00 3.39 1.22
C MET A 176 -8.31 2.06 1.91
N GLU A 177 -7.71 0.96 1.43
CA GLU A 177 -7.83 -0.32 2.12
C GLU A 177 -6.94 -0.39 3.36
N SER A 178 -7.14 -1.41 4.22
CA SER A 178 -6.27 -1.62 5.37
C SER A 178 -4.88 -2.10 4.93
N SER A 179 -3.89 -1.93 5.81
CA SER A 179 -2.49 -2.31 5.54
C SER A 179 -1.87 -1.58 4.36
N ILE A 180 -2.31 -0.35 4.10
CA ILE A 180 -2.02 0.41 2.87
C ILE A 180 -0.52 0.43 2.53
N LEU A 181 0.38 0.52 3.53
CA LEU A 181 1.84 0.54 3.40
C LEU A 181 2.52 -0.41 4.40
N SER A 182 1.82 -1.48 4.82
CA SER A 182 2.38 -2.46 5.76
C SER A 182 3.67 -3.07 5.20
N GLY A 183 4.75 -3.07 5.98
CA GLY A 183 6.03 -3.66 5.55
C GLY A 183 6.82 -2.84 4.52
N CYS A 184 6.40 -1.61 4.21
CA CYS A 184 7.18 -0.71 3.34
C CYS A 184 8.36 -0.14 4.16
N TYR A 185 9.43 -0.92 4.26
CA TYR A 185 10.55 -0.60 5.17
C TYR A 185 11.30 0.68 4.80
N SER A 186 11.43 0.98 3.51
CA SER A 186 12.18 2.13 2.99
C SER A 186 11.40 3.43 3.03
N ILE A 187 10.08 3.39 3.30
CA ILE A 187 9.26 4.59 3.21
C ILE A 187 9.66 5.65 4.24
N THR A 188 9.93 6.86 3.77
CA THR A 188 10.34 8.01 4.59
C THR A 188 9.29 9.11 4.59
N LYS A 189 8.48 9.21 3.52
CA LYS A 189 7.49 10.26 3.33
C LYS A 189 6.14 9.68 2.90
N VAL A 190 5.09 10.06 3.61
CA VAL A 190 3.70 9.73 3.26
C VAL A 190 2.87 10.99 3.34
N VAL A 191 2.13 11.30 2.27
CA VAL A 191 1.12 12.35 2.23
C VAL A 191 -0.24 11.68 2.10
N LEU A 192 -1.05 11.77 3.16
CA LEU A 192 -2.38 11.17 3.21
C LEU A 192 -3.42 12.06 2.53
N PRO A 193 -4.44 11.47 1.89
CA PRO A 193 -5.50 12.25 1.27
C PRO A 193 -6.33 13.00 2.33
N PRO A 194 -6.73 14.25 2.05
CA PRO A 194 -7.34 15.12 3.06
C PRO A 194 -8.75 14.73 3.49
N LYS A 195 -9.40 13.80 2.78
CA LYS A 195 -10.82 13.45 3.00
C LYS A 195 -11.02 12.11 3.71
N ILE A 196 -9.98 11.32 3.97
CA ILE A 196 -10.11 10.01 4.65
C ILE A 196 -10.72 10.18 6.04
N LYS A 197 -11.50 9.19 6.48
CA LYS A 197 -12.19 9.20 7.78
C LYS A 197 -11.55 8.28 8.81
N GLU A 198 -10.68 7.39 8.38
CA GLU A 198 -10.08 6.37 9.23
C GLU A 198 -8.62 6.11 8.87
N ILE A 199 -7.79 5.94 9.90
CA ILE A 199 -6.52 5.23 9.82
C ILE A 199 -6.82 3.80 10.22
N LYS A 200 -6.70 2.88 9.27
CA LYS A 200 -7.09 1.48 9.42
C LYS A 200 -5.98 0.64 10.06
N LYS A 201 -6.29 -0.60 10.41
CA LYS A 201 -5.32 -1.55 10.98
C LYS A 201 -4.13 -1.74 10.03
N TYR A 202 -2.94 -1.76 10.60
CA TYR A 202 -1.67 -2.04 9.92
C TYR A 202 -1.28 -1.08 8.80
N ASP A 203 -1.92 0.08 8.64
CA ASP A 203 -1.65 1.03 7.54
C ASP A 203 -0.17 1.40 7.41
N PHE A 204 0.53 1.56 8.52
CA PHE A 204 1.97 1.89 8.57
C PHE A 204 2.76 0.90 9.42
N TYR A 205 2.24 -0.34 9.52
CA TYR A 205 2.88 -1.40 10.27
C TYR A 205 4.27 -1.67 9.68
N ASN A 206 5.31 -1.69 10.53
CA ASN A 206 6.70 -1.88 10.12
C ASN A 206 7.27 -0.86 9.12
N CYS A 207 6.67 0.29 8.93
CA CYS A 207 7.30 1.39 8.21
C CYS A 207 8.48 1.96 9.01
N LYS A 208 9.58 1.20 9.10
CA LYS A 208 10.72 1.46 10.02
C LYS A 208 11.39 2.82 9.80
N ASN A 209 11.39 3.30 8.55
CA ASN A 209 12.02 4.56 8.18
C ASN A 209 11.08 5.76 8.20
N LEU A 210 9.76 5.56 8.39
CA LEU A 210 8.79 6.64 8.51
C LEU A 210 8.95 7.35 9.87
N LYS A 211 9.55 8.54 9.88
CA LYS A 211 9.84 9.30 11.11
C LYS A 211 8.77 10.32 11.48
N LYS A 212 8.00 10.77 10.47
CA LYS A 212 6.92 11.76 10.64
C LYS A 212 5.71 11.34 9.81
N LEU A 213 4.52 11.59 10.33
CA LEU A 213 3.26 11.39 9.63
C LEU A 213 2.26 12.44 10.10
N THR A 214 1.65 13.15 9.15
CA THR A 214 0.54 14.06 9.43
C THR A 214 -0.78 13.34 9.18
N ILE A 215 -1.59 13.19 10.22
CA ILE A 215 -2.93 12.61 10.12
C ILE A 215 -3.92 13.73 9.81
N PRO A 216 -4.70 13.63 8.71
CA PRO A 216 -5.64 14.67 8.31
C PRO A 216 -6.71 14.95 9.36
N LYS A 217 -7.15 16.22 9.48
CA LYS A 217 -8.21 16.64 10.40
C LYS A 217 -9.57 15.96 10.13
N SER A 218 -9.78 15.44 8.92
CA SER A 218 -10.98 14.69 8.53
C SER A 218 -11.13 13.33 9.23
N VAL A 219 -10.03 12.81 9.81
CA VAL A 219 -10.00 11.47 10.45
C VAL A 219 -10.80 11.48 11.74
N LYS A 220 -11.73 10.52 11.85
CA LYS A 220 -12.59 10.29 13.02
C LYS A 220 -12.20 9.04 13.80
N THR A 221 -11.64 8.06 13.14
CA THR A 221 -11.27 6.75 13.71
C THR A 221 -9.80 6.45 13.47
N VAL A 222 -9.10 5.98 14.50
CA VAL A 222 -7.69 5.62 14.40
C VAL A 222 -7.47 4.26 15.05
N SER A 223 -6.93 3.31 14.28
CA SER A 223 -6.45 2.02 14.79
C SER A 223 -5.00 2.14 15.24
N MET A 224 -4.71 1.85 16.50
CA MET A 224 -3.36 1.99 17.04
C MET A 224 -2.37 0.97 16.46
N SER A 225 -2.86 -0.21 16.02
CA SER A 225 -2.06 -1.20 15.30
C SER A 225 -1.49 -0.68 13.97
N ALA A 226 -2.05 0.39 13.42
CA ALA A 226 -1.51 1.04 12.24
C ALA A 226 -0.04 1.47 12.41
N PHE A 227 0.37 1.81 13.61
CA PHE A 227 1.69 2.39 13.88
C PHE A 227 2.68 1.41 14.51
N ALA A 228 2.26 0.15 14.76
CA ALA A 228 3.13 -0.84 15.38
C ALA A 228 4.36 -1.12 14.50
N GLY A 229 5.56 -1.10 15.08
CA GLY A 229 6.81 -1.29 14.37
C GLY A 229 7.26 -0.12 13.48
N SER A 230 6.49 0.97 13.37
CA SER A 230 6.89 2.14 12.60
C SER A 230 8.06 2.90 13.25
N GLY A 231 8.76 3.69 12.43
CA GLY A 231 9.84 4.56 12.88
C GLY A 231 9.41 5.86 13.53
N LEU A 232 8.11 6.06 13.74
CA LEU A 232 7.55 7.31 14.25
C LEU A 232 8.06 7.63 15.66
N LYS A 233 8.52 8.86 15.84
CA LYS A 233 8.90 9.39 17.17
C LYS A 233 7.69 9.99 17.91
N LYS A 234 6.71 10.49 17.14
CA LYS A 234 5.51 11.16 17.64
C LYS A 234 4.29 10.76 16.80
N ILE A 235 3.17 10.51 17.47
CA ILE A 235 1.85 10.32 16.85
C ILE A 235 0.96 11.46 17.34
N VAL A 236 0.32 12.19 16.41
CA VAL A 236 -0.64 13.24 16.73
C VAL A 236 -2.02 12.83 16.26
N LEU A 237 -2.95 12.62 17.18
CA LEU A 237 -4.35 12.35 16.89
C LEU A 237 -5.10 13.69 16.77
N PRO A 238 -5.62 14.04 15.59
CA PRO A 238 -6.21 15.35 15.34
C PRO A 238 -7.53 15.59 16.10
N GLU A 239 -8.00 16.82 16.06
CA GLU A 239 -9.12 17.33 16.87
C GLU A 239 -10.49 16.65 16.62
N ASN A 240 -10.67 15.99 15.47
CA ASN A 240 -11.93 15.35 15.11
C ASN A 240 -11.98 13.85 15.39
N VAL A 241 -10.93 13.26 15.95
CA VAL A 241 -10.91 11.85 16.33
C VAL A 241 -11.92 11.61 17.46
N THR A 242 -12.84 10.67 17.25
CA THR A 242 -13.87 10.27 18.22
C THR A 242 -13.67 8.86 18.74
N THR A 243 -12.95 8.03 17.97
CA THR A 243 -12.81 6.60 18.28
C THR A 243 -11.35 6.17 18.09
N ILE A 244 -10.83 5.49 19.10
CA ILE A 244 -9.52 4.84 19.05
C ILE A 244 -9.73 3.33 19.12
N LYS A 245 -9.35 2.62 18.06
CA LYS A 245 -9.45 1.16 17.96
C LYS A 245 -8.12 0.49 18.30
N ASN A 246 -8.17 -0.75 18.72
CA ASN A 246 -7.01 -1.62 18.76
C ASN A 246 -6.55 -1.94 17.32
N GLY A 247 -7.47 -2.42 16.49
CA GLY A 247 -7.20 -2.84 15.12
C GLY A 247 -6.65 -4.28 15.03
N ASP A 248 -6.41 -4.94 16.17
CA ASP A 248 -5.95 -6.32 16.21
C ASP A 248 -6.73 -7.08 17.29
N ALA A 249 -7.62 -7.98 16.88
CA ALA A 249 -8.57 -8.67 17.74
C ALA A 249 -7.87 -9.38 18.91
N GLY A 250 -7.87 -8.74 20.09
CA GLY A 250 -7.36 -9.30 21.34
C GLY A 250 -5.83 -9.24 21.55
N ARG A 251 -5.04 -8.88 20.56
CA ARG A 251 -3.57 -8.77 20.72
C ARG A 251 -3.15 -7.44 21.35
N LYS A 252 -2.02 -7.46 22.04
CA LYS A 252 -1.40 -6.26 22.61
C LYS A 252 -0.60 -5.54 21.54
N VAL A 253 -1.15 -4.44 21.00
CA VAL A 253 -0.65 -3.71 19.82
C VAL A 253 0.86 -3.39 19.87
N PHE A 254 1.37 -3.03 21.03
CA PHE A 254 2.77 -2.62 21.20
C PHE A 254 3.61 -3.66 21.96
N LYS A 255 3.09 -4.88 22.21
CA LYS A 255 3.83 -5.92 22.91
C LYS A 255 4.76 -6.65 21.95
N TYR A 256 6.01 -6.86 22.40
CA TYR A 256 6.94 -7.79 21.77
C TYR A 256 6.35 -9.21 21.74
N ILE A 257 6.28 -9.81 20.57
CA ILE A 257 5.99 -11.25 20.38
C ILE A 257 7.27 -11.88 19.88
N LYS A 258 7.76 -12.95 20.56
CA LYS A 258 8.98 -13.67 20.18
C LYS A 258 8.86 -14.14 18.71
N GLY A 259 9.82 -13.73 17.87
CA GLY A 259 9.79 -13.99 16.42
C GLY A 259 9.09 -12.92 15.58
N ILE A 260 8.27 -12.03 16.17
CA ILE A 260 7.66 -10.87 15.50
C ILE A 260 8.12 -9.63 16.27
N ASN A 261 9.31 -9.15 15.96
CA ASN A 261 10.00 -8.14 16.77
C ASN A 261 9.73 -6.73 16.28
N TYR A 262 8.61 -6.12 16.72
CA TYR A 262 8.35 -4.74 16.31
C TYR A 262 7.78 -3.84 17.43
N PRO A 263 8.51 -3.66 18.54
CA PRO A 263 8.16 -2.56 19.42
C PRO A 263 8.42 -1.26 18.67
N THR A 264 7.53 -0.29 18.79
CA THR A 264 7.76 1.09 18.38
C THR A 264 8.86 1.69 19.24
N LYS A 265 10.11 1.21 19.07
CA LYS A 265 11.27 1.56 19.89
C LYS A 265 11.54 3.08 19.90
N ASN A 266 11.16 3.73 18.82
CA ASN A 266 11.41 5.16 18.61
C ASN A 266 10.30 6.06 19.13
N LEU A 267 9.10 5.54 19.39
CA LEU A 267 7.97 6.35 19.84
C LEU A 267 8.27 6.94 21.24
N ARG A 268 8.09 8.24 21.37
CA ARG A 268 8.28 9.00 22.59
C ARG A 268 7.02 9.72 23.04
N VAL A 269 6.20 10.16 22.08
CA VAL A 269 5.04 10.99 22.38
C VAL A 269 3.81 10.54 21.58
N ILE A 270 2.67 10.46 22.25
CA ILE A 270 1.35 10.43 21.61
C ILE A 270 0.60 11.66 22.06
N GLU A 271 0.25 12.55 21.14
CA GLU A 271 -0.57 13.71 21.43
C GLU A 271 -2.01 13.50 20.98
N ILE A 272 -2.95 13.69 21.86
CA ILE A 272 -4.39 13.67 21.55
C ILE A 272 -4.86 15.11 21.58
N HIS A 273 -5.20 15.66 20.42
CA HIS A 273 -5.75 17.01 20.33
C HIS A 273 -7.27 17.03 20.44
N SER A 274 -7.91 15.91 20.15
CA SER A 274 -9.37 15.79 20.23
C SER A 274 -9.88 15.95 21.67
N LYS A 275 -10.93 16.76 21.82
CA LYS A 275 -11.77 16.82 23.03
C LYS A 275 -13.01 15.94 22.91
N LYS A 276 -13.17 15.22 21.80
CA LYS A 276 -14.39 14.53 21.38
C LYS A 276 -14.30 13.00 21.47
N ILE A 277 -13.23 12.44 22.08
CA ILE A 277 -13.08 10.98 22.21
C ILE A 277 -14.28 10.40 22.97
N LYS A 278 -15.00 9.50 22.30
CA LYS A 278 -16.17 8.77 22.82
C LYS A 278 -15.79 7.38 23.29
N SER A 279 -14.87 6.71 22.57
CA SER A 279 -14.47 5.35 22.88
C SER A 279 -12.98 5.11 22.63
N ILE A 280 -12.38 4.30 23.50
CA ILE A 280 -11.05 3.74 23.35
C ILE A 280 -11.19 2.23 23.57
N GLN A 281 -10.91 1.45 22.52
CA GLN A 281 -11.06 0.00 22.56
C GLN A 281 -10.02 -0.64 23.50
N LYS A 282 -10.39 -1.73 24.14
CA LYS A 282 -9.49 -2.52 24.99
C LYS A 282 -8.22 -2.91 24.23
N ASN A 283 -7.07 -2.86 24.91
CA ASN A 283 -5.74 -3.17 24.41
C ASN A 283 -5.16 -2.21 23.36
N SER A 284 -5.83 -1.10 22.99
CA SER A 284 -5.30 -0.13 22.02
C SER A 284 -3.91 0.44 22.39
N PHE A 285 -3.60 0.51 23.67
CA PHE A 285 -2.32 1.03 24.19
C PHE A 285 -1.52 -0.01 24.97
N SER A 286 -1.93 -1.28 24.92
CA SER A 286 -1.23 -2.35 25.65
C SER A 286 0.16 -2.61 25.08
N GLY A 287 1.17 -2.73 25.96
CA GLY A 287 2.56 -2.97 25.59
C GLY A 287 3.33 -1.69 25.24
N LEU A 288 2.70 -0.51 25.36
CA LEU A 288 3.38 0.76 25.17
C LEU A 288 4.52 0.93 26.19
N SER A 289 5.68 1.35 25.72
CA SER A 289 6.86 1.59 26.57
C SER A 289 6.60 2.67 27.61
N SER A 290 7.10 2.50 28.83
CA SER A 290 7.04 3.51 29.89
C SER A 290 7.78 4.81 29.52
N LYS A 291 8.67 4.78 28.51
CA LYS A 291 9.35 5.96 27.97
C LYS A 291 8.44 6.87 27.14
N VAL A 292 7.25 6.40 26.78
CA VAL A 292 6.29 7.18 26.01
C VAL A 292 5.45 8.06 26.94
N VAL A 293 5.25 9.31 26.52
CA VAL A 293 4.37 10.26 27.21
C VAL A 293 3.09 10.41 26.37
N ILE A 294 1.92 10.31 27.01
CA ILE A 294 0.66 10.64 26.36
C ILE A 294 0.23 12.02 26.79
N LYS A 295 0.06 12.92 25.82
CA LYS A 295 -0.43 14.28 26.04
C LYS A 295 -1.90 14.35 25.65
N VAL A 296 -2.71 14.98 26.47
CA VAL A 296 -4.17 15.13 26.29
C VAL A 296 -4.61 16.56 26.54
N PRO A 297 -5.75 17.03 26.00
CA PRO A 297 -6.24 18.37 26.31
C PRO A 297 -6.50 18.52 27.81
N LYS A 298 -6.10 19.64 28.40
CA LYS A 298 -6.22 19.96 29.84
C LYS A 298 -7.64 19.72 30.34
N SER A 299 -8.63 20.23 29.60
CA SER A 299 -10.06 20.11 29.98
C SER A 299 -10.60 18.67 30.02
N THR A 300 -9.94 17.71 29.37
CA THR A 300 -10.37 16.31 29.32
C THR A 300 -9.41 15.36 30.04
N LYS A 301 -8.37 15.86 30.70
CA LYS A 301 -7.28 15.05 31.29
C LYS A 301 -7.80 13.96 32.23
N LYS A 302 -8.68 14.29 33.18
CA LYS A 302 -9.28 13.31 34.12
C LYS A 302 -10.06 12.22 33.40
N LYS A 303 -10.95 12.62 32.46
CA LYS A 303 -11.74 11.70 31.64
C LYS A 303 -10.86 10.76 30.82
N TYR A 304 -9.89 11.31 30.09
CA TYR A 304 -9.06 10.51 29.19
C TYR A 304 -8.05 9.64 29.91
N THR A 305 -7.55 10.07 31.07
CA THR A 305 -6.73 9.21 31.93
C THR A 305 -7.51 7.93 32.30
N ASN A 306 -8.76 8.06 32.74
CA ASN A 306 -9.59 6.91 33.07
C ASN A 306 -9.85 6.01 31.86
N MET A 307 -10.20 6.57 30.72
CA MET A 307 -10.44 5.80 29.48
C MET A 307 -9.18 5.06 29.02
N LEU A 308 -8.03 5.71 29.03
CA LEU A 308 -6.73 5.13 28.64
C LEU A 308 -6.33 3.98 29.58
N ARG A 309 -6.51 4.15 30.91
CA ARG A 309 -6.22 3.08 31.88
C ARG A 309 -7.14 1.87 31.70
N LYS A 310 -8.44 2.10 31.49
CA LYS A 310 -9.42 1.04 31.18
C LYS A 310 -9.10 0.32 29.87
N SER A 311 -8.50 1.01 28.90
CA SER A 311 -8.07 0.40 27.64
C SER A 311 -6.75 -0.37 27.70
N GLY A 312 -6.19 -0.59 28.89
CA GLY A 312 -5.01 -1.40 29.10
C GLY A 312 -3.68 -0.63 29.09
N LEU A 313 -3.71 0.71 29.18
CA LEU A 313 -2.50 1.51 29.32
C LEU A 313 -1.85 1.26 30.67
N SER A 314 -0.56 0.90 30.69
CA SER A 314 0.22 0.67 31.90
C SER A 314 0.28 1.91 32.81
N LYS A 315 0.17 1.69 34.13
CA LYS A 315 0.35 2.77 35.12
C LYS A 315 1.70 3.46 35.02
N LYS A 316 2.74 2.80 34.50
CA LYS A 316 4.10 3.35 34.30
C LYS A 316 4.16 4.39 33.17
N VAL A 317 3.19 4.45 32.26
CA VAL A 317 3.14 5.44 31.16
C VAL A 317 2.61 6.77 31.70
N LYS A 318 3.38 7.85 31.52
CA LYS A 318 3.01 9.19 31.98
C LYS A 318 1.90 9.77 31.10
N ILE A 319 0.90 10.40 31.73
CA ILE A 319 -0.16 11.18 31.05
C ILE A 319 -0.09 12.61 31.59
N CYS A 320 0.02 13.59 30.69
CA CYS A 320 0.07 15.01 31.04
C CYS A 320 -0.88 15.82 30.13
N SER A 321 -1.10 17.08 30.42
CA SER A 321 -1.81 17.97 29.52
C SER A 321 -0.91 18.48 28.39
N ASN A 322 -1.49 18.94 27.29
CA ASN A 322 -0.76 19.40 26.12
C ASN A 322 0.14 20.62 26.42
N ASP A 323 -0.19 21.38 27.45
CA ASP A 323 0.49 22.59 27.92
C ASP A 323 1.54 22.34 29.02
N GLU A 324 1.57 21.16 29.68
CA GLU A 324 2.43 20.90 30.83
C GLU A 324 3.91 20.57 30.49
N VAL A 325 4.22 20.22 29.24
CA VAL A 325 5.59 19.79 28.89
C VAL A 325 6.00 20.37 27.53
N LYS A 326 6.90 21.34 27.55
CA LYS A 326 7.78 21.59 26.41
C LYS A 326 8.71 20.36 26.30
N THR A 327 8.48 19.49 25.34
CA THR A 327 9.38 18.36 25.08
C THR A 327 10.68 18.91 24.47
N PRO A 328 11.83 18.69 25.08
CA PRO A 328 13.12 19.01 24.47
C PRO A 328 13.43 17.89 23.44
N TRP A 329 13.02 18.08 22.19
CA TRP A 329 13.46 17.25 21.02
C TRP A 329 13.38 18.03 19.71
#